data_cdc16fe9209218f5b2f69463d30debf2
#
_entry.id   cdc16fe9209218f5b2f69463d30debf2
#
_cell.length_a   1.000
_cell.length_b   1.000
_cell.length_c   1.000
_cell.angle_alpha   90.00
_cell.angle_beta   90.00
_cell.angle_gamma   90.00
#
_symmetry.space_group_name_H-M   'P 1'
#
loop_
_entity.id
_entity.type
_entity.pdbx_description
1 polymer ?
#
loop_
_entity_poly.entity_id
_entity_poly.type
_entity_poly.pdbx_seq_one_letter_code
_entity_poly.pdbx_strand_id
1 'polypeptide(L)'
;DALPVTECEDMDHFPEKQGFRSICPGYMHACGHDGHITVGLGTAKILCGMKDQLRGTIKFIFQPAEEGVRGAKAIVEKGHLDDVDVVLGAHMSGKEDQEQCMIGIGDGHSLATTKMDVEFHGKAAHAAAAPEAGDNAMLAAATAILNLHAIPRYSHGDTRVNVGKLVAGSSRNVICESAHMEMEVRGMTAEANQYMYDYACRIIENAAQMHGCTSQIRLMGAATNSLNTPELMDRMKKLCEERLQLPVVYVPEGGVGGSEDYSCMSERVKEHGGQSCYFLNLSKCHATLHNDRFDFDEKALVNGVKVFACAA
;
A
#
# COMPACT_ATOMS: atom_id res chain seq x y z
N ASP A 1 -10.44 -3.71 3.46
CA ASP A 1 -9.60 -4.82 3.94
C ASP A 1 -9.37 -4.68 5.44
N ALA A 2 -9.63 -5.75 6.20
CA ALA A 2 -9.34 -5.79 7.62
C ALA A 2 -7.96 -6.42 7.83
N LEU A 3 -7.10 -5.77 8.60
CA LEU A 3 -5.78 -6.27 8.90
C LEU A 3 -5.83 -7.29 10.05
N PRO A 4 -5.07 -8.41 9.97
CA PRO A 4 -4.93 -9.32 11.09
C PRO A 4 -4.12 -8.66 12.19
N VAL A 5 -4.66 -8.66 13.40
CA VAL A 5 -3.96 -8.21 14.61
C VAL A 5 -3.73 -9.41 15.52
N THR A 6 -2.48 -9.62 15.88
CA THR A 6 -2.07 -10.79 16.67
C THR A 6 -2.46 -10.71 18.14
N GLU A 7 -2.76 -9.51 18.65
CA GLU A 7 -3.13 -9.27 20.06
C GLU A 7 -4.12 -8.10 20.15
N CYS A 8 -5.37 -8.33 19.76
CA CYS A 8 -6.44 -7.39 20.04
C CYS A 8 -7.03 -7.68 21.44
N GLU A 9 -6.19 -7.67 22.48
CA GLU A 9 -6.69 -7.86 23.84
C GLU A 9 -7.29 -6.60 24.45
N ASP A 10 -7.03 -5.41 23.90
CA ASP A 10 -7.30 -4.17 24.60
C ASP A 10 -8.00 -3.07 23.79
N MET A 11 -9.14 -3.41 23.17
CA MET A 11 -10.14 -2.36 22.89
C MET A 11 -10.72 -1.74 24.19
N ASP A 12 -10.44 -2.34 25.35
CA ASP A 12 -10.85 -1.84 26.66
C ASP A 12 -10.07 -0.57 27.10
N HIS A 13 -8.98 -0.22 26.42
CA HIS A 13 -8.22 1.02 26.63
C HIS A 13 -8.89 2.28 26.04
N PHE A 14 -9.98 2.13 25.28
CA PHE A 14 -10.79 3.24 24.78
C PHE A 14 -12.22 3.16 25.34
N PRO A 15 -12.44 3.54 26.60
CA PRO A 15 -13.77 3.46 27.25
C PRO A 15 -14.86 4.19 26.46
N GLU A 16 -14.50 5.27 25.75
CA GLU A 16 -15.40 6.04 24.90
C GLU A 16 -15.83 5.29 23.63
N LYS A 17 -15.16 4.18 23.27
CA LYS A 17 -15.38 3.39 22.06
C LYS A 17 -15.74 1.93 22.30
N GLN A 18 -16.20 1.58 23.50
CA GLN A 18 -16.59 0.20 23.85
C GLN A 18 -17.66 -0.45 22.95
N GLY A 19 -18.30 0.32 22.07
CA GLY A 19 -19.27 -0.18 21.09
C GLY A 19 -18.66 -0.63 19.75
N PHE A 20 -17.38 -0.38 19.49
CA PHE A 20 -16.74 -0.57 18.18
C PHE A 20 -15.84 -1.82 18.10
N ARG A 21 -16.21 -2.90 18.75
CA ARG A 21 -15.50 -4.17 18.59
C ARG A 21 -15.74 -4.77 17.21
N SER A 22 -14.66 -5.26 16.59
CA SER A 22 -14.79 -6.05 15.36
C SER A 22 -15.69 -7.27 15.58
N ILE A 23 -16.60 -7.53 14.63
CA ILE A 23 -17.40 -8.76 14.62
C ILE A 23 -16.58 -9.97 14.15
N CYS A 24 -15.38 -9.74 13.61
CA CYS A 24 -14.46 -10.76 13.15
C CYS A 24 -13.29 -10.86 14.14
N PRO A 25 -13.24 -11.88 15.02
CA PRO A 25 -12.15 -12.04 16.00
C PRO A 25 -10.78 -12.04 15.31
N GLY A 26 -9.81 -11.30 15.85
CA GLY A 26 -8.46 -11.18 15.30
C GLY A 26 -8.32 -10.20 14.11
N TYR A 27 -9.37 -9.43 13.78
CA TYR A 27 -9.34 -8.43 12.72
C TYR A 27 -9.95 -7.12 13.19
N MET A 28 -9.39 -6.00 12.75
CA MET A 28 -9.91 -4.66 13.00
C MET A 28 -9.69 -3.75 11.80
N HIS A 29 -10.34 -2.57 11.78
CA HIS A 29 -9.92 -1.49 10.90
C HIS A 29 -8.61 -0.89 11.44
N ALA A 30 -7.56 -0.91 10.65
CA ALA A 30 -6.26 -0.40 11.08
C ALA A 30 -5.61 0.54 10.03
N CYS A 31 -6.37 0.87 8.96
CA CYS A 31 -5.93 1.76 7.89
C CYS A 31 -7.00 2.80 7.47
N GLY A 32 -8.20 2.76 8.06
CA GLY A 32 -9.28 3.71 7.76
C GLY A 32 -10.07 3.42 6.48
N HIS A 33 -9.98 2.22 5.92
CA HIS A 33 -10.71 1.83 4.70
C HIS A 33 -12.23 1.80 4.88
N ASP A 34 -12.71 1.56 6.08
CA ASP A 34 -14.12 1.72 6.48
C ASP A 34 -14.58 3.17 6.34
N GLY A 35 -13.70 4.12 6.72
CA GLY A 35 -13.90 5.55 6.50
C GLY A 35 -13.94 5.90 5.01
N HIS A 36 -13.07 5.31 4.17
CA HIS A 36 -13.07 5.53 2.73
C HIS A 36 -14.41 5.08 2.11
N ILE A 37 -14.90 3.91 2.48
CA ILE A 37 -16.21 3.40 2.02
C ILE A 37 -17.33 4.34 2.45
N THR A 38 -17.31 4.79 3.71
CA THR A 38 -18.30 5.73 4.27
C THR A 38 -18.31 7.06 3.51
N VAL A 39 -17.14 7.62 3.20
CA VAL A 39 -17.01 8.85 2.39
C VAL A 39 -17.55 8.61 0.98
N GLY A 40 -17.22 7.50 0.35
CA GLY A 40 -17.72 7.12 -0.98
C GLY A 40 -19.25 7.02 -1.02
N LEU A 41 -19.85 6.31 -0.06
CA LEU A 41 -21.30 6.16 0.04
C LEU A 41 -22.00 7.50 0.35
N GLY A 42 -21.45 8.31 1.24
CA GLY A 42 -21.94 9.66 1.55
C GLY A 42 -21.96 10.57 0.33
N THR A 43 -20.87 10.57 -0.42
CA THR A 43 -20.73 11.31 -1.69
C THR A 43 -21.74 10.83 -2.72
N ALA A 44 -21.86 9.51 -2.91
CA ALA A 44 -22.82 8.93 -3.84
C ALA A 44 -24.26 9.35 -3.51
N LYS A 45 -24.63 9.33 -2.22
CA LYS A 45 -25.96 9.75 -1.75
C LYS A 45 -26.26 11.22 -2.10
N ILE A 46 -25.29 12.12 -1.91
CA ILE A 46 -25.45 13.55 -2.25
C ILE A 46 -25.61 13.72 -3.75
N LEU A 47 -24.70 13.14 -4.54
CA LEU A 47 -24.68 13.30 -6.00
C LEU A 47 -25.91 12.65 -6.68
N CYS A 48 -26.39 11.52 -6.18
CA CYS A 48 -27.65 10.93 -6.63
C CYS A 48 -28.85 11.86 -6.39
N GLY A 49 -28.86 12.61 -5.28
CA GLY A 49 -29.90 13.63 -5.01
C GLY A 49 -29.82 14.85 -5.93
N MET A 50 -28.69 15.05 -6.61
CA MET A 50 -28.43 16.20 -7.51
C MET A 50 -28.26 15.77 -8.98
N LYS A 51 -28.54 14.52 -9.33
CA LYS A 51 -28.22 13.96 -10.65
C LYS A 51 -28.66 14.81 -11.85
N ASP A 52 -29.81 15.49 -11.74
CA ASP A 52 -30.32 16.33 -12.81
C ASP A 52 -29.55 17.66 -12.98
N GLN A 53 -28.67 18.00 -12.05
CA GLN A 53 -27.80 19.18 -12.06
C GLN A 53 -26.38 18.84 -12.51
N LEU A 54 -26.02 17.56 -12.55
CA LEU A 54 -24.69 17.09 -12.93
C LEU A 54 -24.56 17.02 -14.45
N ARG A 55 -23.34 17.24 -14.93
CA ARG A 55 -22.98 17.11 -16.35
C ARG A 55 -21.92 16.03 -16.48
N GLY A 56 -22.13 15.09 -17.41
CA GLY A 56 -21.22 13.97 -17.61
C GLY A 56 -21.59 12.74 -16.76
N THR A 57 -20.64 11.87 -16.57
CA THR A 57 -20.80 10.60 -15.84
C THR A 57 -19.89 10.58 -14.64
N ILE A 58 -20.41 10.15 -13.49
CA ILE A 58 -19.63 9.92 -12.28
C ILE A 58 -19.61 8.43 -11.98
N LYS A 59 -18.42 7.88 -11.92
CA LYS A 59 -18.15 6.47 -11.66
C LYS A 59 -17.58 6.31 -10.24
N PHE A 60 -18.25 5.54 -9.41
CA PHE A 60 -17.76 5.16 -8.08
C PHE A 60 -17.05 3.81 -8.17
N ILE A 61 -15.83 3.74 -7.69
CA ILE A 61 -15.02 2.52 -7.66
C ILE A 61 -14.73 2.15 -6.21
N PHE A 62 -15.32 1.04 -5.75
CA PHE A 62 -15.03 0.44 -4.45
C PHE A 62 -14.06 -0.72 -4.66
N GLN A 63 -12.80 -0.47 -4.41
CA GLN A 63 -11.71 -1.37 -4.73
C GLN A 63 -11.45 -2.38 -3.60
N PRO A 64 -11.31 -3.67 -3.88
CA PRO A 64 -10.81 -4.66 -2.92
C PRO A 64 -9.28 -4.76 -2.96
N ALA A 65 -8.69 -5.39 -1.94
CA ALA A 65 -7.30 -5.87 -1.90
C ALA A 65 -6.22 -4.78 -2.10
N GLU A 66 -6.46 -3.56 -1.59
CA GLU A 66 -5.48 -2.48 -1.62
C GLU A 66 -4.22 -2.85 -0.82
N GLU A 67 -4.34 -3.39 0.39
CA GLU A 67 -3.22 -3.79 1.26
C GLU A 67 -2.24 -4.79 0.59
N GLY A 68 -2.74 -5.53 -0.40
CA GLY A 68 -1.92 -6.39 -1.25
C GLY A 68 -1.33 -5.69 -2.46
N VAL A 69 -1.65 -4.41 -2.71
CA VAL A 69 -1.31 -3.66 -3.94
C VAL A 69 -1.70 -4.42 -5.21
N ARG A 70 -2.93 -4.92 -5.27
CA ARG A 70 -3.43 -5.82 -6.33
C ARG A 70 -4.75 -5.39 -6.94
N GLY A 71 -5.62 -4.73 -6.18
CA GLY A 71 -6.99 -4.46 -6.58
C GLY A 71 -7.10 -3.46 -7.73
N ALA A 72 -6.37 -2.36 -7.67
CA ALA A 72 -6.38 -1.33 -8.70
C ALA A 72 -5.89 -1.86 -10.05
N LYS A 73 -4.82 -2.65 -10.07
CA LYS A 73 -4.31 -3.28 -11.29
C LYS A 73 -5.38 -4.13 -11.98
N ALA A 74 -6.09 -4.96 -11.22
CA ALA A 74 -7.15 -5.80 -11.75
C ALA A 74 -8.33 -4.98 -12.32
N ILE A 75 -8.64 -3.84 -11.73
CA ILE A 75 -9.68 -2.91 -12.22
C ILE A 75 -9.23 -2.26 -13.53
N VAL A 76 -7.98 -1.81 -13.61
CA VAL A 76 -7.36 -1.22 -14.80
C VAL A 76 -7.32 -2.23 -15.95
N GLU A 77 -6.86 -3.45 -15.71
CA GLU A 77 -6.76 -4.51 -16.73
C GLU A 77 -8.13 -4.89 -17.31
N LYS A 78 -9.21 -4.67 -16.59
CA LYS A 78 -10.60 -4.86 -17.07
C LYS A 78 -11.15 -3.66 -17.86
N GLY A 79 -10.37 -2.59 -18.04
CA GLY A 79 -10.76 -1.43 -18.81
C GLY A 79 -11.71 -0.47 -18.10
N HIS A 80 -11.89 -0.58 -16.78
CA HIS A 80 -12.84 0.27 -16.04
C HIS A 80 -12.41 1.75 -15.96
N LEU A 81 -11.18 2.07 -16.32
CA LEU A 81 -10.63 3.44 -16.33
C LEU A 81 -10.44 4.02 -17.74
N ASP A 82 -10.75 3.27 -18.80
CA ASP A 82 -10.45 3.67 -20.19
C ASP A 82 -11.29 4.86 -20.69
N ASP A 83 -12.45 5.07 -20.07
CA ASP A 83 -13.39 6.16 -20.36
C ASP A 83 -13.40 7.27 -19.29
N VAL A 84 -12.36 7.31 -18.45
CA VAL A 84 -12.29 8.26 -17.31
C VAL A 84 -11.36 9.42 -17.64
N ASP A 85 -11.91 10.64 -17.63
CA ASP A 85 -11.13 11.87 -17.84
C ASP A 85 -10.45 12.39 -16.56
N VAL A 86 -11.07 12.13 -15.40
CA VAL A 86 -10.57 12.57 -14.10
C VAL A 86 -10.75 11.49 -13.06
N VAL A 87 -9.70 11.10 -12.36
CA VAL A 87 -9.76 10.19 -11.24
C VAL A 87 -9.34 10.90 -9.95
N LEU A 88 -10.15 10.75 -8.91
CA LEU A 88 -9.88 11.25 -7.57
C LEU A 88 -9.81 10.09 -6.59
N GLY A 89 -8.81 10.11 -5.72
CA GLY A 89 -8.68 9.18 -4.59
C GLY A 89 -8.39 9.93 -3.30
N ALA A 90 -8.60 9.25 -2.17
CA ALA A 90 -8.26 9.80 -0.86
C ALA A 90 -7.92 8.71 0.14
N HIS A 91 -7.10 9.06 1.12
CA HIS A 91 -6.80 8.19 2.25
C HIS A 91 -7.02 8.91 3.59
N MET A 92 -7.55 8.20 4.57
CA MET A 92 -7.58 8.64 5.96
C MET A 92 -6.17 8.59 6.53
N SER A 93 -5.71 9.66 7.16
CA SER A 93 -4.41 9.70 7.81
C SER A 93 -4.43 10.71 8.95
N GLY A 94 -3.34 10.79 9.70
CA GLY A 94 -3.23 11.77 10.78
C GLY A 94 -2.15 11.41 11.79
N LYS A 95 -2.16 12.17 12.90
CA LYS A 95 -1.23 12.03 14.02
C LYS A 95 -1.97 12.15 15.33
N GLU A 96 -1.36 11.66 16.41
CA GLU A 96 -1.93 11.77 17.77
C GLU A 96 -2.08 13.22 18.24
N ASP A 97 -1.18 14.10 17.83
CA ASP A 97 -1.15 15.53 18.16
C ASP A 97 -1.90 16.41 17.14
N GLN A 98 -2.64 15.82 16.21
CA GLN A 98 -3.43 16.55 15.22
C GLN A 98 -4.59 17.29 15.93
N GLU A 99 -4.57 18.62 15.90
CA GLU A 99 -5.58 19.44 16.63
C GLU A 99 -6.90 19.55 15.86
N GLN A 100 -6.88 19.51 14.54
CA GLN A 100 -8.06 19.70 13.70
C GLN A 100 -8.04 18.81 12.45
N CYS A 101 -9.23 18.51 11.93
CA CYS A 101 -9.35 17.84 10.64
C CYS A 101 -8.93 18.79 9.51
N MET A 102 -8.10 18.32 8.58
CA MET A 102 -7.60 19.10 7.44
C MET A 102 -7.46 18.21 6.19
N ILE A 103 -7.25 18.84 5.06
CA ILE A 103 -7.00 18.15 3.80
C ILE A 103 -5.52 18.29 3.45
N GLY A 104 -4.86 17.17 3.21
CA GLY A 104 -3.49 17.13 2.70
C GLY A 104 -3.50 17.02 1.18
N ILE A 105 -2.97 18.02 0.48
CA ILE A 105 -2.85 18.01 -0.98
C ILE A 105 -1.43 18.43 -1.34
N GLY A 106 -0.79 17.71 -2.26
CA GLY A 106 0.57 18.02 -2.68
C GLY A 106 0.97 17.25 -3.95
N ASP A 107 2.27 17.23 -4.25
CA ASP A 107 2.80 16.68 -5.51
C ASP A 107 2.57 15.18 -5.65
N GLY A 108 2.68 14.43 -4.56
CA GLY A 108 2.47 12.99 -4.54
C GLY A 108 2.67 12.41 -3.14
N HIS A 109 2.20 11.17 -2.92
CA HIS A 109 2.14 10.60 -1.57
C HIS A 109 2.49 9.13 -1.49
N SER A 110 2.73 8.43 -2.59
CA SER A 110 3.05 7.01 -2.54
C SER A 110 4.43 6.70 -3.11
N LEU A 111 5.09 5.71 -2.50
CA LEU A 111 6.31 5.11 -3.03
C LEU A 111 5.96 3.99 -4.00
N ALA A 112 6.76 3.84 -5.05
CA ALA A 112 6.71 2.63 -5.86
C ALA A 112 7.13 1.42 -5.03
N THR A 113 6.45 0.30 -5.18
CA THR A 113 6.70 -0.94 -4.43
C THR A 113 6.56 -2.17 -5.29
N THR A 114 7.31 -3.21 -4.95
CA THR A 114 7.17 -4.56 -5.50
C THR A 114 7.24 -5.57 -4.37
N LYS A 115 6.17 -6.35 -4.19
CA LYS A 115 6.05 -7.43 -3.19
C LYS A 115 6.30 -8.77 -3.87
N MET A 116 7.11 -9.61 -3.27
CA MET A 116 7.55 -10.88 -3.84
C MET A 116 7.50 -12.01 -2.81
N ASP A 117 7.01 -13.17 -3.24
CA ASP A 117 7.26 -14.44 -2.59
C ASP A 117 8.38 -15.17 -3.31
N VAL A 118 9.31 -15.73 -2.56
CA VAL A 118 10.48 -16.44 -3.09
C VAL A 118 10.53 -17.84 -2.50
N GLU A 119 10.55 -18.83 -3.37
CA GLU A 119 10.79 -20.23 -3.00
C GLU A 119 12.21 -20.62 -3.39
N PHE A 120 12.92 -21.23 -2.43
CA PHE A 120 14.20 -21.89 -2.68
C PHE A 120 14.00 -23.40 -2.61
N HIS A 121 14.47 -24.11 -3.61
CA HIS A 121 14.37 -25.55 -3.72
C HIS A 121 15.77 -26.16 -3.75
N GLY A 122 16.07 -26.98 -2.79
CA GLY A 122 17.30 -27.72 -2.63
C GLY A 122 17.04 -29.23 -2.62
N LYS A 123 17.84 -29.95 -1.86
CA LYS A 123 17.77 -31.42 -1.76
C LYS A 123 18.02 -31.88 -0.33
N ALA A 124 17.10 -32.66 0.22
CA ALA A 124 17.26 -33.24 1.56
C ALA A 124 18.37 -34.28 1.60
N ALA A 125 19.09 -34.31 2.69
CA ALA A 125 20.05 -35.37 3.04
C ALA A 125 20.20 -35.51 4.55
N HIS A 126 20.76 -36.61 5.00
CA HIS A 126 21.03 -36.79 6.42
C HIS A 126 22.27 -35.98 6.82
N ALA A 127 22.09 -34.99 7.70
CA ALA A 127 23.11 -33.99 8.03
C ALA A 127 24.44 -34.54 8.56
N ALA A 128 24.44 -35.75 9.15
CA ALA A 128 25.65 -36.39 9.67
C ALA A 128 26.17 -37.53 8.79
N ALA A 129 25.28 -38.28 8.12
CA ALA A 129 25.66 -39.50 7.37
C ALA A 129 26.08 -39.19 5.91
N ALA A 130 25.49 -38.17 5.29
CA ALA A 130 25.77 -37.84 3.90
C ALA A 130 25.44 -36.34 3.64
N PRO A 131 26.08 -35.39 4.34
CA PRO A 131 25.79 -33.96 4.20
C PRO A 131 26.11 -33.46 2.79
N GLU A 132 27.10 -34.01 2.12
CA GLU A 132 27.51 -33.69 0.74
C GLU A 132 26.49 -34.07 -0.34
N ALA A 133 25.52 -34.92 0.02
CA ALA A 133 24.48 -35.36 -0.92
C ALA A 133 23.27 -34.39 -0.94
N GLY A 134 23.25 -33.36 -0.09
CA GLY A 134 22.16 -32.42 0.05
C GLY A 134 22.52 -31.03 -0.49
N ASP A 135 21.49 -30.29 -0.94
CA ASP A 135 21.57 -28.87 -1.33
C ASP A 135 20.72 -28.06 -0.36
N ASN A 136 21.36 -27.15 0.39
CA ASN A 136 20.72 -26.51 1.55
C ASN A 136 20.00 -25.22 1.19
N ALA A 137 18.68 -25.27 1.01
CA ALA A 137 17.83 -24.12 0.70
C ALA A 137 17.82 -23.06 1.83
N MET A 138 18.03 -23.42 3.09
CA MET A 138 18.14 -22.45 4.19
C MET A 138 19.39 -21.59 4.05
N LEU A 139 20.51 -22.17 3.61
CA LEU A 139 21.73 -21.39 3.34
C LEU A 139 21.56 -20.48 2.13
N ALA A 140 20.85 -20.94 1.09
CA ALA A 140 20.51 -20.10 -0.07
C ALA A 140 19.69 -18.87 0.37
N ALA A 141 18.64 -19.08 1.16
CA ALA A 141 17.81 -18.00 1.69
C ALA A 141 18.61 -17.05 2.61
N ALA A 142 19.43 -17.58 3.53
CA ALA A 142 20.26 -16.75 4.40
C ALA A 142 21.26 -15.90 3.61
N THR A 143 21.91 -16.47 2.59
CA THR A 143 22.82 -15.77 1.69
C THR A 143 22.08 -14.67 0.92
N ALA A 144 20.88 -14.95 0.42
CA ALA A 144 20.05 -13.96 -0.26
C ALA A 144 19.71 -12.79 0.68
N ILE A 145 19.25 -13.05 1.90
CA ILE A 145 18.86 -12.02 2.88
C ILE A 145 20.02 -11.05 3.16
N LEU A 146 21.20 -11.56 3.46
CA LEU A 146 22.37 -10.72 3.75
C LEU A 146 22.72 -9.82 2.56
N ASN A 147 22.68 -10.35 1.35
CA ASN A 147 23.02 -9.59 0.14
C ASN A 147 21.89 -8.63 -0.29
N LEU A 148 20.62 -8.96 -0.06
CA LEU A 148 19.49 -8.06 -0.29
C LEU A 148 19.64 -6.77 0.54
N HIS A 149 20.00 -6.89 1.81
CA HIS A 149 20.25 -5.73 2.65
C HIS A 149 21.55 -4.98 2.33
N ALA A 150 22.43 -5.57 1.53
CA ALA A 150 23.66 -4.95 1.02
C ALA A 150 23.53 -4.33 -0.38
N ILE A 151 22.31 -4.28 -0.98
CA ILE A 151 22.09 -3.59 -2.26
C ILE A 151 22.59 -2.14 -2.15
N PRO A 152 23.43 -1.66 -3.09
CA PRO A 152 23.89 -0.29 -3.10
C PRO A 152 22.73 0.71 -3.15
N ARG A 153 22.84 1.79 -2.39
CA ARG A 153 21.82 2.86 -2.40
C ARG A 153 21.72 3.49 -3.77
N TYR A 154 20.49 3.74 -4.22
CA TYR A 154 20.23 4.45 -5.47
C TYR A 154 20.51 5.94 -5.30
N SER A 155 21.28 6.53 -6.23
CA SER A 155 21.73 7.93 -6.09
C SER A 155 20.65 8.97 -6.43
N HIS A 156 19.59 8.55 -7.13
CA HIS A 156 18.53 9.42 -7.63
C HIS A 156 17.20 9.23 -6.88
N GLY A 157 17.23 8.76 -5.66
CA GLY A 157 16.04 8.62 -4.83
C GLY A 157 16.18 7.60 -3.71
N ASP A 158 15.31 7.72 -2.75
CA ASP A 158 15.25 6.81 -1.61
C ASP A 158 14.82 5.41 -2.04
N THR A 159 15.44 4.42 -1.42
CA THR A 159 15.11 3.00 -1.64
C THR A 159 14.99 2.24 -0.34
N ARG A 160 14.16 1.21 -0.34
CA ARG A 160 13.96 0.31 0.80
C ARG A 160 13.96 -1.14 0.33
N VAL A 161 14.38 -2.04 1.20
CA VAL A 161 14.22 -3.49 1.07
C VAL A 161 13.88 -4.05 2.42
N ASN A 162 12.94 -4.97 2.46
CA ASN A 162 12.60 -5.70 3.68
C ASN A 162 12.29 -7.16 3.36
N VAL A 163 12.84 -8.06 4.18
CA VAL A 163 12.43 -9.46 4.24
C VAL A 163 11.60 -9.60 5.50
N GLY A 164 10.29 -9.72 5.33
CA GLY A 164 9.34 -9.75 6.44
C GLY A 164 9.16 -11.13 7.06
N LYS A 165 9.37 -12.19 6.26
CA LYS A 165 9.16 -13.56 6.73
C LYS A 165 10.10 -14.54 6.03
N LEU A 166 10.59 -15.52 6.79
CA LEU A 166 11.33 -16.67 6.31
C LEU A 166 10.86 -17.91 7.05
N VAL A 167 10.50 -18.96 6.30
CA VAL A 167 10.18 -20.28 6.82
C VAL A 167 11.05 -21.29 6.11
N ALA A 168 11.83 -22.09 6.84
CA ALA A 168 12.77 -23.04 6.24
C ALA A 168 13.00 -24.26 7.12
N GLY A 169 13.13 -25.43 6.46
CA GLY A 169 13.54 -26.69 7.09
C GLY A 169 12.44 -27.43 7.82
N SER A 170 12.71 -28.67 8.18
CA SER A 170 11.78 -29.60 8.83
C SER A 170 12.31 -30.21 10.13
N SER A 171 13.62 -30.47 10.22
CA SER A 171 14.24 -31.12 11.36
C SER A 171 15.72 -30.78 11.47
N ARG A 172 16.26 -30.85 12.73
CA ARG A 172 17.66 -30.50 13.03
C ARG A 172 18.70 -31.38 12.37
N ASN A 173 18.35 -32.60 11.95
CA ASN A 173 19.25 -33.59 11.38
C ASN A 173 19.01 -33.87 9.89
N VAL A 174 18.25 -32.99 9.22
CA VAL A 174 17.97 -33.03 7.78
C VAL A 174 18.48 -31.75 7.13
N ILE A 175 19.25 -31.90 6.04
CA ILE A 175 19.60 -30.75 5.18
C ILE A 175 18.31 -30.17 4.61
N CYS A 176 18.14 -28.86 4.76
CA CYS A 176 16.91 -28.15 4.39
C CYS A 176 16.72 -28.15 2.88
N GLU A 177 15.65 -28.80 2.40
CA GLU A 177 15.34 -28.89 0.97
C GLU A 177 14.44 -27.76 0.45
N SER A 178 13.80 -26.98 1.35
CA SER A 178 12.91 -25.90 0.95
C SER A 178 12.95 -24.72 1.92
N ALA A 179 12.92 -23.50 1.37
CA ALA A 179 12.74 -22.29 2.14
C ALA A 179 11.79 -21.33 1.40
N HIS A 180 10.85 -20.74 2.14
CA HIS A 180 9.91 -19.73 1.66
C HIS A 180 10.21 -18.38 2.30
N MET A 181 10.31 -17.33 1.50
CA MET A 181 10.62 -15.97 1.93
C MET A 181 9.60 -14.98 1.35
N GLU A 182 9.04 -14.12 2.21
CA GLU A 182 8.17 -13.02 1.80
C GLU A 182 8.94 -11.70 1.97
N MET A 183 8.99 -10.91 0.89
CA MET A 183 9.78 -9.67 0.87
C MET A 183 9.15 -8.58 0.03
N GLU A 184 9.63 -7.35 0.22
CA GLU A 184 9.31 -6.21 -0.63
C GLU A 184 10.54 -5.35 -0.92
N VAL A 185 10.49 -4.67 -2.04
CA VAL A 185 11.38 -3.55 -2.36
C VAL A 185 10.54 -2.31 -2.63
N ARG A 186 11.10 -1.13 -2.32
CA ARG A 186 10.45 0.16 -2.58
C ARG A 186 11.44 1.15 -3.15
N GLY A 187 10.93 2.06 -3.97
CA GLY A 187 11.66 3.20 -4.49
C GLY A 187 10.84 4.47 -4.46
N MET A 188 11.48 5.62 -4.30
CA MET A 188 10.83 6.92 -4.40
C MET A 188 10.18 7.14 -5.77
N THR A 189 10.79 6.58 -6.82
CA THR A 189 10.29 6.58 -8.19
C THR A 189 10.17 5.15 -8.74
N ALA A 190 9.44 5.00 -9.86
CA ALA A 190 9.33 3.73 -10.58
C ALA A 190 10.72 3.18 -10.97
N GLU A 191 11.63 4.05 -11.44
CA GLU A 191 13.00 3.63 -11.81
C GLU A 191 13.80 3.15 -10.60
N ALA A 192 13.69 3.86 -9.46
CA ALA A 192 14.36 3.45 -8.22
C ALA A 192 13.84 2.09 -7.73
N ASN A 193 12.53 1.86 -7.83
CA ASN A 193 11.94 0.56 -7.50
C ASN A 193 12.35 -0.54 -8.46
N GLN A 194 12.39 -0.27 -9.76
CA GLN A 194 12.84 -1.23 -10.77
C GLN A 194 14.31 -1.61 -10.56
N TYR A 195 15.18 -0.63 -10.25
CA TYR A 195 16.57 -0.90 -9.87
C TYR A 195 16.66 -1.89 -8.70
N MET A 196 15.88 -1.65 -7.63
CA MET A 196 15.86 -2.53 -6.46
C MET A 196 15.33 -3.93 -6.80
N TYR A 197 14.28 -4.01 -7.60
CA TYR A 197 13.69 -5.27 -8.05
C TYR A 197 14.67 -6.12 -8.87
N ASP A 198 15.30 -5.52 -9.88
CA ASP A 198 16.27 -6.21 -10.75
C ASP A 198 17.48 -6.69 -9.96
N TYR A 199 17.93 -5.87 -9.01
CA TYR A 199 19.04 -6.24 -8.13
C TYR A 199 18.66 -7.39 -7.20
N ALA A 200 17.45 -7.35 -6.62
CA ALA A 200 16.94 -8.41 -5.75
C ALA A 200 16.80 -9.74 -6.50
N CYS A 201 16.22 -9.74 -7.69
CA CYS A 201 16.10 -10.95 -8.52
C CYS A 201 17.46 -11.59 -8.79
N ARG A 202 18.43 -10.79 -9.20
CA ARG A 202 19.81 -11.26 -9.44
C ARG A 202 20.46 -11.86 -8.19
N ILE A 203 20.28 -11.24 -7.02
CA ILE A 203 20.81 -11.76 -5.75
C ILE A 203 20.17 -13.11 -5.43
N ILE A 204 18.84 -13.21 -5.51
CA ILE A 204 18.08 -14.42 -5.19
C ILE A 204 18.54 -15.60 -6.08
N GLU A 205 18.62 -15.39 -7.39
CA GLU A 205 19.04 -16.39 -8.33
C GLU A 205 20.48 -16.88 -8.07
N ASN A 206 21.41 -15.94 -7.87
CA ASN A 206 22.82 -16.30 -7.60
C ASN A 206 23.02 -16.93 -6.22
N ALA A 207 22.26 -16.51 -5.21
CA ALA A 207 22.31 -17.14 -3.88
C ALA A 207 21.81 -18.60 -3.95
N ALA A 208 20.76 -18.88 -4.71
CA ALA A 208 20.31 -20.24 -4.94
C ALA A 208 21.41 -21.09 -5.60
N GLN A 209 21.98 -20.61 -6.70
CA GLN A 209 23.04 -21.31 -7.45
C GLN A 209 24.30 -21.57 -6.60
N MET A 210 24.69 -20.62 -5.74
CA MET A 210 25.83 -20.76 -4.82
C MET A 210 25.74 -22.01 -3.94
N HIS A 211 24.51 -22.42 -3.59
CA HIS A 211 24.22 -23.56 -2.69
C HIS A 211 23.64 -24.79 -3.42
N GLY A 212 23.77 -24.85 -4.76
CA GLY A 212 23.23 -25.95 -5.56
C GLY A 212 21.71 -25.99 -5.69
N CYS A 213 21.03 -24.93 -5.21
CA CYS A 213 19.58 -24.81 -5.20
C CYS A 213 19.05 -24.13 -6.46
N THR A 214 17.74 -24.19 -6.66
CA THR A 214 16.99 -23.34 -7.58
C THR A 214 16.12 -22.37 -6.82
N SER A 215 15.71 -21.26 -7.46
CA SER A 215 14.77 -20.31 -6.90
C SER A 215 13.59 -20.04 -7.85
N GLN A 216 12.44 -19.74 -7.25
CA GLN A 216 11.26 -19.25 -7.98
C GLN A 216 10.79 -17.97 -7.31
N ILE A 217 10.67 -16.90 -8.10
CA ILE A 217 10.16 -15.60 -7.65
C ILE A 217 8.75 -15.44 -8.18
N ARG A 218 7.80 -15.13 -7.30
CA ARG A 218 6.42 -14.83 -7.65
C ARG A 218 6.10 -13.40 -7.24
N LEU A 219 5.66 -12.59 -8.20
CA LEU A 219 5.18 -11.24 -7.95
C LEU A 219 3.84 -11.30 -7.23
N MET A 220 3.75 -10.70 -6.04
CA MET A 220 2.57 -10.71 -5.20
C MET A 220 1.76 -9.42 -5.27
N GLY A 221 2.40 -8.32 -5.64
CA GLY A 221 1.76 -7.04 -5.85
C GLY A 221 2.79 -5.99 -6.26
N ALA A 222 2.33 -4.99 -6.99
CA ALA A 222 3.17 -3.87 -7.40
C ALA A 222 2.33 -2.60 -7.55
N ALA A 223 2.93 -1.48 -7.16
CA ALA A 223 2.39 -0.14 -7.40
C ALA A 223 3.54 0.78 -7.80
N THR A 224 3.23 1.77 -8.62
CA THR A 224 4.17 2.83 -8.96
C THR A 224 4.07 3.99 -7.97
N ASN A 225 4.95 4.97 -8.06
CA ASN A 225 4.78 6.22 -7.34
C ASN A 225 3.61 7.01 -7.95
N SER A 226 2.77 7.59 -7.11
CA SER A 226 1.65 8.42 -7.58
C SER A 226 2.02 9.90 -7.48
N LEU A 227 1.90 10.60 -8.62
CA LEU A 227 2.04 12.05 -8.71
C LEU A 227 0.69 12.65 -9.13
N ASN A 228 0.27 13.71 -8.45
CA ASN A 228 -0.92 14.44 -8.82
C ASN A 228 -0.68 15.26 -10.10
N THR A 229 -1.72 15.41 -10.92
CA THR A 229 -1.67 16.34 -12.05
C THR A 229 -1.68 17.77 -11.50
N PRO A 230 -0.67 18.61 -11.78
CA PRO A 230 -0.52 19.92 -11.13
C PRO A 230 -1.75 20.82 -11.26
N GLU A 231 -2.36 20.88 -12.43
CA GLU A 231 -3.54 21.72 -12.70
C GLU A 231 -4.76 21.25 -11.89
N LEU A 232 -4.96 19.94 -11.75
CA LEU A 232 -6.04 19.40 -10.94
C LEU A 232 -5.75 19.56 -9.44
N MET A 233 -4.51 19.38 -9.02
CA MET A 233 -4.06 19.63 -7.65
C MET A 233 -4.37 21.07 -7.22
N ASP A 234 -4.00 22.06 -8.04
CA ASP A 234 -4.27 23.48 -7.77
C ASP A 234 -5.77 23.78 -7.70
N ARG A 235 -6.57 23.18 -8.58
CA ARG A 235 -8.04 23.30 -8.55
C ARG A 235 -8.63 22.71 -7.28
N MET A 236 -8.18 21.54 -6.88
CA MET A 236 -8.63 20.86 -5.65
C MET A 236 -8.24 21.65 -4.41
N LYS A 237 -7.02 22.21 -4.37
CA LYS A 237 -6.58 23.10 -3.29
C LYS A 237 -7.48 24.33 -3.15
N LYS A 238 -7.73 25.06 -4.25
CA LYS A 238 -8.62 26.22 -4.25
C LYS A 238 -10.06 25.85 -3.84
N LEU A 239 -10.56 24.70 -4.29
CA LEU A 239 -11.86 24.19 -3.87
C LEU A 239 -11.93 24.05 -2.36
N CYS A 240 -10.93 23.41 -1.75
CA CYS A 240 -10.88 23.21 -0.31
C CYS A 240 -10.76 24.53 0.46
N GLU A 241 -9.82 25.39 0.10
CA GLU A 241 -9.54 26.63 0.83
C GLU A 241 -10.64 27.70 0.63
N GLU A 242 -11.02 27.98 -0.62
CA GLU A 242 -11.88 29.11 -0.95
C GLU A 242 -13.39 28.81 -0.88
N ARG A 243 -13.77 27.60 -1.34
CA ARG A 243 -15.19 27.21 -1.40
C ARG A 243 -15.66 26.48 -0.15
N LEU A 244 -14.86 25.52 0.33
CA LEU A 244 -15.22 24.70 1.47
C LEU A 244 -14.72 25.24 2.79
N GLN A 245 -13.82 26.22 2.77
CA GLN A 245 -13.17 26.81 3.96
C GLN A 245 -12.54 25.75 4.88
N LEU A 246 -11.95 24.71 4.26
CA LEU A 246 -11.24 23.66 4.95
C LEU A 246 -9.74 24.01 5.05
N PRO A 247 -9.10 23.72 6.18
CA PRO A 247 -7.66 23.85 6.31
C PRO A 247 -6.96 22.90 5.36
N VAL A 248 -5.96 23.40 4.62
CA VAL A 248 -5.16 22.59 3.69
C VAL A 248 -3.70 22.62 4.11
N VAL A 249 -3.04 21.46 4.04
CA VAL A 249 -1.60 21.32 4.23
C VAL A 249 -0.98 20.71 2.98
N TYR A 250 0.20 21.21 2.62
CA TYR A 250 0.96 20.67 1.51
C TYR A 250 1.62 19.34 1.87
N VAL A 251 1.47 18.33 1.01
CA VAL A 251 2.08 17.01 1.13
C VAL A 251 3.17 16.88 0.06
N PRO A 252 4.46 16.83 0.45
CA PRO A 252 5.55 16.69 -0.52
C PRO A 252 5.57 15.29 -1.16
N GLU A 253 6.28 15.13 -2.27
CA GLU A 253 6.51 13.84 -2.92
C GLU A 253 7.09 12.82 -1.91
N GLY A 254 6.52 11.63 -1.89
CA GLY A 254 6.91 10.58 -0.93
C GLY A 254 6.56 10.85 0.53
N GLY A 255 5.83 11.93 0.80
CA GLY A 255 5.61 12.47 2.15
C GLY A 255 4.88 11.57 3.15
N VAL A 256 4.20 10.52 2.71
CA VAL A 256 3.51 9.56 3.61
C VAL A 256 4.31 8.27 3.81
N GLY A 257 5.36 8.03 3.01
CA GLY A 257 6.22 6.84 3.13
C GLY A 257 5.53 5.50 2.82
N GLY A 258 4.23 5.51 2.51
CA GLY A 258 3.43 4.36 2.13
C GLY A 258 3.47 4.08 0.63
N SER A 259 2.86 2.97 0.23
CA SER A 259 2.57 2.65 -1.18
C SER A 259 1.06 2.50 -1.32
N GLU A 260 0.53 2.90 -2.48
CA GLU A 260 -0.90 2.97 -2.75
C GLU A 260 -1.16 2.54 -4.19
N ASP A 261 -1.95 1.51 -4.39
CA ASP A 261 -2.18 0.99 -5.73
C ASP A 261 -3.16 1.82 -6.58
N TYR A 262 -3.81 2.84 -6.00
CA TYR A 262 -4.45 3.94 -6.74
C TYR A 262 -3.52 4.50 -7.84
N SER A 263 -2.21 4.45 -7.64
CA SER A 263 -1.21 4.84 -8.63
C SER A 263 -1.44 4.18 -9.99
N CYS A 264 -1.87 2.92 -10.03
CA CYS A 264 -2.21 2.21 -11.27
C CYS A 264 -3.39 2.87 -12.00
N MET A 265 -4.42 3.30 -11.24
CA MET A 265 -5.57 4.02 -11.82
C MET A 265 -5.16 5.40 -12.31
N SER A 266 -4.36 6.11 -11.52
CA SER A 266 -3.81 7.43 -11.87
C SER A 266 -3.02 7.37 -13.17
N GLU A 267 -2.11 6.42 -13.32
CA GLU A 267 -1.32 6.23 -14.55
C GLU A 267 -2.22 5.94 -15.74
N ARG A 268 -3.17 5.00 -15.61
CA ARG A 268 -4.07 4.64 -16.71
C ARG A 268 -4.86 5.84 -17.23
N VAL A 269 -5.41 6.66 -16.33
CA VAL A 269 -6.15 7.86 -16.70
C VAL A 269 -5.24 8.89 -17.38
N LYS A 270 -4.03 9.10 -16.85
CA LYS A 270 -3.05 10.02 -17.47
C LYS A 270 -2.55 9.54 -18.82
N GLU A 271 -2.35 8.24 -19.04
CA GLU A 271 -2.02 7.66 -20.36
C GLU A 271 -3.06 7.99 -21.43
N HIS A 272 -4.33 8.12 -21.04
CA HIS A 272 -5.43 8.51 -21.92
C HIS A 272 -5.63 10.05 -22.00
N GLY A 273 -4.71 10.83 -21.44
CA GLY A 273 -4.76 12.30 -21.47
C GLY A 273 -5.62 12.93 -20.38
N GLY A 274 -6.10 12.12 -19.44
CA GLY A 274 -6.88 12.58 -18.29
C GLY A 274 -6.03 13.11 -17.13
N GLN A 275 -6.67 13.45 -16.02
CA GLN A 275 -6.06 14.04 -14.84
C GLN A 275 -6.32 13.20 -13.59
N SER A 276 -5.39 13.22 -12.64
CA SER A 276 -5.53 12.52 -11.38
C SER A 276 -5.16 13.39 -10.18
N CYS A 277 -5.89 13.24 -9.09
CA CYS A 277 -5.52 13.83 -7.81
C CYS A 277 -5.90 12.89 -6.67
N TYR A 278 -4.93 12.66 -5.81
CA TYR A 278 -5.12 11.94 -4.55
C TYR A 278 -4.86 12.90 -3.40
N PHE A 279 -5.68 12.86 -2.38
CA PHE A 279 -5.55 13.73 -1.22
C PHE A 279 -5.65 12.93 0.09
N LEU A 280 -5.13 13.50 1.16
CA LEU A 280 -5.24 12.93 2.49
C LEU A 280 -6.37 13.62 3.24
N ASN A 281 -7.21 12.81 3.87
CA ASN A 281 -8.21 13.28 4.81
C ASN A 281 -7.64 13.13 6.23
N LEU A 282 -7.05 14.20 6.74
CA LEU A 282 -6.26 14.20 7.95
C LEU A 282 -7.11 14.47 9.18
N SER A 283 -6.88 13.69 10.23
CA SER A 283 -7.54 13.86 11.52
C SER A 283 -6.61 13.50 12.67
N LYS A 284 -7.08 13.74 13.90
CA LYS A 284 -6.47 13.12 15.06
C LYS A 284 -6.61 11.60 14.96
N CYS A 285 -5.50 10.89 15.14
CA CYS A 285 -5.47 9.43 15.21
C CYS A 285 -4.97 9.01 16.60
N HIS A 286 -5.46 7.90 17.14
CA HIS A 286 -5.00 7.37 18.42
C HIS A 286 -3.67 6.64 18.33
N ALA A 287 -3.31 6.18 17.14
CA ALA A 287 -2.02 5.58 16.80
C ALA A 287 -1.75 5.72 15.29
N THR A 288 -0.58 5.32 14.83
CA THR A 288 -0.25 5.26 13.40
C THR A 288 -1.08 4.20 12.68
N LEU A 289 -1.18 4.32 11.36
CA LEU A 289 -1.75 3.27 10.50
C LEU A 289 -1.09 1.91 10.81
N HIS A 290 -1.84 0.82 10.63
CA HIS A 290 -1.42 -0.56 10.87
C HIS A 290 -1.07 -0.89 12.33
N ASN A 291 -1.63 -0.14 13.26
CA ASN A 291 -1.48 -0.36 14.70
C ASN A 291 -2.80 -0.87 15.27
N ASP A 292 -2.74 -1.76 16.27
CA ASP A 292 -3.90 -2.33 16.97
C ASP A 292 -4.75 -1.30 17.75
N ARG A 293 -4.17 -0.11 17.95
CA ARG A 293 -4.83 1.04 18.59
C ARG A 293 -5.23 2.14 17.60
N PHE A 294 -5.12 1.86 16.28
CA PHE A 294 -5.48 2.82 15.25
C PHE A 294 -6.96 3.18 15.33
N ASP A 295 -7.23 4.46 15.28
CA ASP A 295 -8.57 5.04 15.12
C ASP A 295 -8.45 6.50 14.69
N PHE A 296 -9.47 7.06 14.07
CA PHE A 296 -9.48 8.43 13.54
C PHE A 296 -10.71 9.22 14.02
N ASP A 297 -10.63 10.56 14.00
CA ASP A 297 -11.79 11.42 14.30
C ASP A 297 -12.79 11.38 13.13
N GLU A 298 -13.97 10.82 13.37
CA GLU A 298 -15.04 10.67 12.35
C GLU A 298 -15.52 12.00 11.75
N LYS A 299 -15.22 13.15 12.37
CA LYS A 299 -15.48 14.46 11.77
C LYS A 299 -14.79 14.64 10.42
N ALA A 300 -13.66 13.99 10.21
CA ALA A 300 -12.95 14.00 8.93
C ALA A 300 -13.79 13.41 7.79
N LEU A 301 -14.68 12.45 8.06
CA LEU A 301 -15.54 11.84 7.02
C LEU A 301 -16.38 12.89 6.32
N VAL A 302 -16.90 13.87 7.05
CA VAL A 302 -17.69 14.97 6.48
C VAL A 302 -16.85 15.82 5.52
N ASN A 303 -15.58 16.06 5.86
CA ASN A 303 -14.67 16.79 4.98
C ASN A 303 -14.40 16.03 3.68
N GLY A 304 -14.13 14.73 3.76
CA GLY A 304 -13.97 13.88 2.57
C GLY A 304 -15.20 13.90 1.65
N VAL A 305 -16.40 13.76 2.22
CA VAL A 305 -17.66 13.84 1.46
C VAL A 305 -17.81 15.20 0.78
N LYS A 306 -17.53 16.32 1.49
CA LYS A 306 -17.61 17.66 0.91
C LYS A 306 -16.64 17.82 -0.26
N VAL A 307 -15.40 17.37 -0.10
CA VAL A 307 -14.37 17.50 -1.15
C VAL A 307 -14.78 16.75 -2.40
N PHE A 308 -15.14 15.46 -2.29
CA PHE A 308 -15.57 14.68 -3.44
C PHE A 308 -16.85 15.21 -4.08
N ALA A 309 -17.86 15.57 -3.27
CA ALA A 309 -19.15 16.03 -3.80
C ALA A 309 -19.04 17.40 -4.51
N CYS A 310 -18.12 18.27 -4.07
CA CYS A 310 -17.92 19.57 -4.69
C CYS A 310 -16.90 19.55 -5.84
N ALA A 311 -16.10 18.50 -5.94
CA ALA A 311 -15.18 18.30 -7.08
C ALA A 311 -15.90 17.68 -8.30
N ALA A 312 -17.01 16.99 -8.09
CA ALA A 312 -17.88 16.44 -9.13
C ALA A 312 -18.73 17.50 -9.82
#